data_af59dd37d4009bfd1a9334f7a55a5244
#
_entry.id   af59dd37d4009bfd1a9334f7a55a5244
#
_cell.length_a   1.000
_cell.length_b   1.000
_cell.length_c   1.000
_cell.angle_alpha   90.00
_cell.angle_beta   90.00
_cell.angle_gamma   90.00
#
_symmetry.space_group_name_H-M   'P 1'
#
loop_
_entity.id
_entity.type
_entity.pdbx_description
1 polymer ?
#
loop_
_entity_poly.entity_id
_entity_poly.type
_entity_poly.pdbx_seq_one_letter_code
_entity_poly.pdbx_strand_id
1 'polypeptide(L)'
;MTLASPENILNVTELCRIAGVSRSGYYNWLKNGQKPSQKEYQDQADFALIQEAYAFRGYDKGVMGIYMRLLHMGIRMNHKKIRRLMRKYGLFCPIRKANPYRRMAKAMQTNSVADNLLKREFKLHGPRKIFLTDITYIPFKDSFLYLSVIMDSFTDEVLSYVLSESLEVDFVLQTVKQLIEKHGISPDSEALIHSDQGCHYTSTSFQEVIADAGLRQSISRRGNCWNNAPQESFFGHMKEEIHLKSRRWATFSEVKEAIDDWIDYYNNDRYKMGLKNLSPKEFYNYILTGEYPIKMLR
;
A
#
# COMPACT_ATOMS: atom_id res chain seq x y z
N MET A 1 25.83 17.29 35.92
CA MET A 1 26.86 18.34 35.66
C MET A 1 27.01 19.31 36.87
N THR A 2 25.94 19.72 37.52
CA THR A 2 25.97 20.71 38.62
C THR A 2 26.70 20.26 39.89
N LEU A 3 26.73 18.95 40.21
CA LEU A 3 27.39 18.43 41.41
C LEU A 3 28.94 18.41 41.37
N ALA A 4 29.51 18.43 40.17
CA ALA A 4 30.96 18.41 39.96
C ALA A 4 31.57 19.83 39.76
N SER A 5 30.77 20.88 39.85
CA SER A 5 31.25 22.26 39.77
C SER A 5 31.89 22.69 41.11
N PRO A 6 33.09 23.24 41.11
CA PRO A 6 33.72 23.77 42.35
C PRO A 6 32.95 24.93 42.97
N GLU A 7 31.99 25.53 42.25
CA GLU A 7 31.13 26.63 42.78
C GLU A 7 29.81 26.09 43.38
N ASN A 8 29.58 24.77 43.35
CA ASN A 8 28.35 24.20 43.86
C ASN A 8 28.34 24.14 45.41
N ILE A 9 27.62 25.02 46.03
CA ILE A 9 27.45 25.12 47.49
C ILE A 9 26.22 24.33 47.99
N LEU A 10 25.39 23.81 47.06
CA LEU A 10 24.16 23.07 47.42
C LEU A 10 24.45 21.59 47.64
N ASN A 11 23.90 21.03 48.69
CA ASN A 11 23.96 19.60 48.92
C ASN A 11 22.95 18.82 48.04
N VAL A 12 23.14 17.50 47.94
CA VAL A 12 22.29 16.63 47.11
C VAL A 12 20.81 16.72 47.50
N THR A 13 20.52 16.91 48.77
CA THR A 13 19.13 17.01 49.26
C THR A 13 18.44 18.26 48.70
N GLU A 14 19.14 19.38 48.73
CA GLU A 14 18.61 20.64 48.20
C GLU A 14 18.45 20.64 46.69
N LEU A 15 19.44 20.09 46.00
CA LEU A 15 19.37 19.92 44.53
C LEU A 15 18.22 18.99 44.13
N CYS A 16 17.97 17.89 44.83
CA CYS A 16 16.84 17.02 44.59
C CYS A 16 15.51 17.74 44.85
N ARG A 17 15.42 18.58 45.88
CA ARG A 17 14.22 19.38 46.18
C ARG A 17 13.94 20.38 45.04
N ILE A 18 14.94 21.08 44.57
CA ILE A 18 14.82 22.05 43.47
C ILE A 18 14.42 21.34 42.19
N ALA A 19 15.01 20.20 41.88
CA ALA A 19 14.72 19.41 40.67
C ALA A 19 13.40 18.62 40.74
N GLY A 20 12.68 18.61 41.90
CA GLY A 20 11.44 17.89 42.08
C GLY A 20 11.59 16.36 42.03
N VAL A 21 12.79 15.82 42.36
CA VAL A 21 13.08 14.38 42.35
C VAL A 21 13.35 13.88 43.79
N SER A 22 13.00 12.61 44.06
CA SER A 22 13.32 12.02 45.34
C SER A 22 14.82 11.75 45.48
N ARG A 23 15.39 11.93 46.66
CA ARG A 23 16.78 11.62 46.95
C ARG A 23 17.13 10.16 46.66
N SER A 24 16.24 9.24 47.03
CA SER A 24 16.39 7.81 46.73
C SER A 24 16.37 7.54 45.23
N GLY A 25 15.50 8.22 44.48
CA GLY A 25 15.45 8.16 43.02
C GLY A 25 16.76 8.63 42.37
N TYR A 26 17.34 9.73 42.90
CA TYR A 26 18.62 10.25 42.45
C TYR A 26 19.78 9.24 42.65
N TYR A 27 19.91 8.67 43.86
CA TYR A 27 20.96 7.68 44.16
C TYR A 27 20.76 6.37 43.41
N ASN A 28 19.51 5.96 43.23
CA ASN A 28 19.19 4.79 42.41
C ASN A 28 19.55 5.01 40.91
N TRP A 29 19.31 6.22 40.40
CA TRP A 29 19.73 6.63 39.06
C TRP A 29 21.27 6.66 38.95
N LEU A 30 21.99 7.23 39.94
CA LEU A 30 23.46 7.22 39.95
C LEU A 30 24.03 5.79 39.91
N LYS A 31 23.42 4.87 40.70
CA LYS A 31 23.87 3.48 40.82
C LYS A 31 23.54 2.66 39.58
N ASN A 32 22.38 2.88 38.94
CA ASN A 32 21.83 2.05 37.88
C ASN A 32 21.64 2.79 36.57
N GLY A 33 21.61 4.13 36.59
CA GLY A 33 21.16 4.95 35.45
C GLY A 33 22.13 5.06 34.27
N GLN A 34 23.34 4.58 34.41
CA GLN A 34 24.30 4.55 33.31
C GLN A 34 24.25 3.24 32.51
N LYS A 35 23.57 2.22 33.05
CA LYS A 35 23.38 0.95 32.32
C LYS A 35 21.97 0.92 31.76
N PRO A 36 21.81 0.66 30.46
CA PRO A 36 20.49 0.44 29.88
C PRO A 36 19.73 -0.63 30.67
N SER A 37 18.46 -0.39 31.00
CA SER A 37 17.64 -1.41 31.65
C SER A 37 17.47 -2.63 30.71
N GLN A 38 17.17 -3.80 31.27
CA GLN A 38 16.85 -4.99 30.49
C GLN A 38 15.74 -4.70 29.45
N LYS A 39 14.78 -3.84 29.84
CA LYS A 39 13.72 -3.37 28.93
C LYS A 39 14.28 -2.55 27.77
N GLU A 40 15.33 -1.74 28.01
CA GLU A 40 15.95 -0.94 26.95
C GLU A 40 16.70 -1.81 25.94
N TYR A 41 17.42 -2.82 26.42
CA TYR A 41 18.06 -3.81 25.51
C TYR A 41 17.01 -4.55 24.66
N GLN A 42 15.89 -4.95 25.27
CA GLN A 42 14.81 -5.60 24.54
C GLN A 42 14.15 -4.63 23.54
N ASP A 43 13.94 -3.37 23.91
CA ASP A 43 13.39 -2.35 23.02
C ASP A 43 14.31 -2.10 21.82
N GLN A 44 15.63 -2.09 22.01
CA GLN A 44 16.62 -1.95 20.93
C GLN A 44 16.60 -3.16 20.00
N ALA A 45 16.60 -4.38 20.53
CA ALA A 45 16.50 -5.59 19.75
C ALA A 45 15.21 -5.66 18.92
N ASP A 46 14.08 -5.34 19.55
CA ASP A 46 12.79 -5.27 18.84
C ASP A 46 12.77 -4.18 17.76
N PHE A 47 13.42 -3.05 18.03
CA PHE A 47 13.51 -1.96 17.06
C PHE A 47 14.37 -2.31 15.85
N ALA A 48 15.43 -3.09 16.02
CA ALA A 48 16.23 -3.60 14.91
C ALA A 48 15.37 -4.44 13.93
N LEU A 49 14.50 -5.30 14.46
CA LEU A 49 13.53 -6.07 13.64
C LEU A 49 12.52 -5.16 12.92
N ILE A 50 12.08 -4.08 13.58
CA ILE A 50 11.21 -3.07 12.97
C ILE A 50 11.92 -2.36 11.81
N GLN A 51 13.21 -2.01 11.98
CA GLN A 51 14.01 -1.37 10.93
C GLN A 51 14.20 -2.30 9.74
N GLU A 52 14.51 -3.57 9.96
CA GLU A 52 14.60 -4.58 8.90
C GLU A 52 13.28 -4.70 8.12
N ALA A 53 12.16 -4.83 8.83
CA ALA A 53 10.84 -4.88 8.22
C ALA A 53 10.47 -3.60 7.45
N TYR A 54 10.89 -2.43 7.96
CA TYR A 54 10.68 -1.14 7.31
C TYR A 54 11.50 -1.02 6.02
N ALA A 55 12.77 -1.40 6.05
CA ALA A 55 13.69 -1.27 4.91
C ALA A 55 13.41 -2.27 3.77
N PHE A 56 12.60 -3.29 4.03
CA PHE A 56 12.29 -4.33 3.04
C PHE A 56 11.73 -3.74 1.74
N ARG A 57 12.32 -4.07 0.59
CA ARG A 57 11.97 -3.58 -0.76
C ARG A 57 12.10 -2.05 -0.94
N GLY A 58 12.69 -1.32 0.00
CA GLY A 58 12.93 0.12 -0.11
C GLY A 58 11.69 1.03 -0.05
N TYR A 59 10.49 0.48 0.08
CA TYR A 59 9.25 1.26 0.15
C TYR A 59 8.86 1.60 1.57
N ASP A 60 8.40 2.83 1.79
CA ASP A 60 7.95 3.31 3.08
C ASP A 60 6.75 2.55 3.62
N LYS A 61 6.84 2.11 4.87
CA LYS A 61 5.78 1.33 5.52
C LYS A 61 5.31 1.99 6.80
N GLY A 62 3.98 2.11 6.94
CA GLY A 62 3.37 2.46 8.23
C GLY A 62 3.35 1.27 9.19
N VAL A 63 2.90 1.53 10.43
CA VAL A 63 2.81 0.52 11.51
C VAL A 63 2.19 -0.80 11.06
N MET A 64 1.12 -0.75 10.25
CA MET A 64 0.44 -1.98 9.81
C MET A 64 1.23 -2.73 8.73
N GLY A 65 1.91 -2.03 7.83
CA GLY A 65 2.81 -2.65 6.85
C GLY A 65 3.98 -3.37 7.54
N ILE A 66 4.60 -2.73 8.53
CA ILE A 66 5.65 -3.34 9.36
C ILE A 66 5.11 -4.57 10.12
N TYR A 67 3.92 -4.45 10.73
CA TYR A 67 3.28 -5.56 11.42
C TYR A 67 3.10 -6.78 10.51
N MET A 68 2.54 -6.58 9.33
CA MET A 68 2.33 -7.66 8.36
C MET A 68 3.65 -8.26 7.87
N ARG A 69 4.68 -7.43 7.63
CA ARG A 69 6.02 -7.93 7.26
C ARG A 69 6.64 -8.76 8.37
N LEU A 70 6.56 -8.32 9.61
CA LEU A 70 7.05 -9.10 10.77
C LEU A 70 6.33 -10.46 10.87
N LEU A 71 5.01 -10.52 10.60
CA LEU A 71 4.28 -11.80 10.55
C LEU A 71 4.86 -12.74 9.49
N HIS A 72 5.22 -12.24 8.30
CA HIS A 72 5.85 -13.04 7.24
C HIS A 72 7.29 -13.48 7.60
N MET A 73 7.96 -12.73 8.48
CA MET A 73 9.24 -13.13 9.08
C MET A 73 9.08 -14.13 10.24
N GLY A 74 7.84 -14.57 10.54
CA GLY A 74 7.54 -15.44 11.68
C GLY A 74 7.55 -14.71 13.04
N ILE A 75 7.61 -13.39 13.05
CA ILE A 75 7.74 -12.57 14.26
C ILE A 75 6.39 -12.00 14.66
N ARG A 76 5.91 -12.35 15.85
CA ARG A 76 4.66 -11.82 16.41
C ARG A 76 4.92 -10.63 17.32
N MET A 77 4.72 -9.41 16.82
CA MET A 77 4.89 -8.18 17.61
C MET A 77 3.60 -7.35 17.57
N ASN A 78 3.11 -6.93 18.76
CA ASN A 78 1.89 -6.14 18.85
C ASN A 78 2.07 -4.78 18.15
N HIS A 79 1.12 -4.38 17.29
CA HIS A 79 1.15 -3.11 16.56
C HIS A 79 1.23 -1.87 17.48
N LYS A 80 0.74 -1.95 18.73
CA LYS A 80 0.91 -0.88 19.74
C LYS A 80 2.38 -0.76 20.17
N LYS A 81 3.10 -1.89 20.31
CA LYS A 81 4.54 -1.92 20.60
C LYS A 81 5.33 -1.35 19.41
N ILE A 82 5.03 -1.76 18.19
CA ILE A 82 5.66 -1.22 16.97
C ILE A 82 5.51 0.31 16.94
N ARG A 83 4.29 0.83 17.11
CA ARG A 83 4.03 2.29 17.14
C ARG A 83 4.81 3.01 18.23
N ARG A 84 4.91 2.43 19.42
CA ARG A 84 5.68 2.99 20.55
C ARG A 84 7.16 3.07 20.21
N LEU A 85 7.73 1.99 19.67
CA LEU A 85 9.16 1.92 19.33
C LEU A 85 9.50 2.82 18.15
N MET A 86 8.67 2.87 17.11
CA MET A 86 8.85 3.83 16.00
C MET A 86 8.92 5.27 16.53
N ARG A 87 8.01 5.66 17.42
CA ARG A 87 8.03 7.01 18.03
C ARG A 87 9.27 7.23 18.89
N LYS A 88 9.64 6.23 19.72
CA LYS A 88 10.79 6.30 20.63
C LYS A 88 12.09 6.55 19.90
N TYR A 89 12.27 5.88 18.76
CA TYR A 89 13.51 5.94 17.98
C TYR A 89 13.40 6.81 16.71
N GLY A 90 12.35 7.62 16.58
CA GLY A 90 12.24 8.62 15.52
C GLY A 90 11.99 8.06 14.11
N LEU A 91 11.47 6.82 13.98
CA LEU A 91 11.12 6.25 12.69
C LEU A 91 9.70 6.67 12.29
N PHE A 92 9.59 7.44 11.22
CA PHE A 92 8.32 7.95 10.71
C PHE A 92 8.10 7.54 9.26
N CYS A 93 6.89 7.09 8.95
CA CYS A 93 6.48 6.86 7.57
C CYS A 93 6.09 8.21 6.95
N PRO A 94 6.75 8.66 5.87
CA PRO A 94 6.48 9.95 5.23
C PRO A 94 5.19 9.95 4.41
N ILE A 95 4.59 8.79 4.13
CA ILE A 95 3.37 8.69 3.34
C ILE A 95 2.25 9.48 4.00
N ARG A 96 1.67 10.42 3.26
CA ARG A 96 0.63 11.32 3.74
C ARG A 96 -0.63 10.55 4.13
N LYS A 97 -1.15 10.80 5.33
CA LYS A 97 -2.47 10.31 5.73
C LYS A 97 -3.56 10.97 4.87
N ALA A 98 -4.48 10.16 4.36
CA ALA A 98 -5.65 10.68 3.66
C ALA A 98 -6.43 11.65 4.56
N ASN A 99 -6.76 12.84 4.03
CA ASN A 99 -7.54 13.84 4.76
C ASN A 99 -8.94 13.28 5.09
N PRO A 100 -9.33 13.15 6.38
CA PRO A 100 -10.63 12.60 6.76
C PRO A 100 -11.79 13.44 6.22
N TYR A 101 -11.64 14.76 6.09
CA TYR A 101 -12.65 15.64 5.54
C TYR A 101 -12.95 15.40 4.05
N ARG A 102 -11.95 15.00 3.26
CA ARG A 102 -12.16 14.56 1.87
C ARG A 102 -13.02 13.30 1.79
N ARG A 103 -12.86 12.37 2.73
CA ARG A 103 -13.69 11.16 2.81
C ARG A 103 -15.13 11.50 3.20
N MET A 104 -15.33 12.41 4.16
CA MET A 104 -16.67 12.90 4.54
C MET A 104 -17.35 13.66 3.42
N ALA A 105 -16.68 14.60 2.76
CA ALA A 105 -17.21 15.35 1.63
C ALA A 105 -17.60 14.41 0.47
N LYS A 106 -16.77 13.40 0.19
CA LYS A 106 -17.06 12.37 -0.82
C LYS A 106 -18.24 11.50 -0.40
N ALA A 107 -18.39 11.14 0.87
CA ALA A 107 -19.52 10.39 1.39
C ALA A 107 -20.85 11.19 1.36
N MET A 108 -20.81 12.49 1.62
CA MET A 108 -21.98 13.36 1.55
C MET A 108 -22.49 13.56 0.11
N GLN A 109 -21.60 13.61 -0.87
CA GLN A 109 -21.97 13.72 -2.29
C GLN A 109 -22.69 12.48 -2.85
N THR A 110 -22.61 11.34 -2.17
CA THR A 110 -23.08 10.04 -2.66
C THR A 110 -24.47 9.61 -2.23
N ASN A 111 -25.08 10.33 -1.30
CA ASN A 111 -26.45 10.01 -0.87
C ASN A 111 -27.55 10.28 -1.92
N SER A 112 -27.21 10.78 -3.12
CA SER A 112 -28.16 11.16 -4.18
C SER A 112 -28.07 10.33 -5.46
N VAL A 113 -27.36 9.17 -5.48
CA VAL A 113 -27.11 8.44 -6.73
C VAL A 113 -27.79 7.07 -6.76
N ALA A 114 -28.51 6.86 -7.89
CA ALA A 114 -29.30 5.69 -8.24
C ALA A 114 -28.58 4.34 -8.10
N ASP A 115 -29.38 3.26 -7.91
CA ASP A 115 -28.99 1.86 -7.71
C ASP A 115 -27.87 1.37 -8.63
N ASN A 116 -26.79 0.91 -8.00
CA ASN A 116 -25.64 0.32 -8.65
C ASN A 116 -25.91 -1.16 -8.94
N LEU A 117 -26.00 -1.57 -10.20
CA LEU A 117 -26.29 -2.93 -10.63
C LEU A 117 -25.26 -3.97 -10.13
N LEU A 118 -24.01 -3.57 -9.86
CA LEU A 118 -22.98 -4.44 -9.29
C LEU A 118 -22.99 -4.47 -7.74
N LYS A 119 -23.82 -3.68 -7.07
CA LYS A 119 -24.03 -3.64 -5.60
C LYS A 119 -22.75 -3.74 -4.74
N ARG A 120 -21.58 -3.32 -5.27
CA ARG A 120 -20.24 -3.52 -4.63
C ARG A 120 -19.86 -4.98 -4.34
N GLU A 121 -20.49 -5.91 -5.01
CA GLU A 121 -20.34 -7.36 -4.79
C GLU A 121 -19.17 -7.94 -5.59
N PHE A 122 -18.16 -7.12 -5.95
CA PHE A 122 -16.96 -7.55 -6.68
C PHE A 122 -16.28 -8.79 -6.08
N LYS A 123 -16.38 -8.97 -4.76
CA LYS A 123 -15.76 -10.08 -4.04
C LYS A 123 -16.63 -11.34 -3.94
N LEU A 124 -17.86 -11.32 -4.45
CA LEU A 124 -18.74 -12.52 -4.39
C LEU A 124 -18.48 -13.50 -5.53
N HIS A 125 -17.88 -13.05 -6.62
CA HIS A 125 -17.73 -13.87 -7.84
C HIS A 125 -16.48 -14.74 -7.87
N GLY A 126 -15.56 -14.59 -6.90
CA GLY A 126 -14.29 -15.32 -6.88
C GLY A 126 -13.20 -14.69 -7.77
N PRO A 127 -11.97 -15.26 -7.74
CA PRO A 127 -10.85 -14.73 -8.51
C PRO A 127 -11.03 -14.93 -10.02
N ARG A 128 -10.47 -14.00 -10.81
CA ARG A 128 -10.47 -14.06 -12.29
C ARG A 128 -11.85 -14.00 -12.95
N LYS A 129 -12.87 -13.47 -12.26
CA LYS A 129 -14.22 -13.32 -12.81
C LYS A 129 -14.57 -11.87 -13.17
N ILE A 130 -14.05 -10.90 -12.42
CA ILE A 130 -14.27 -9.47 -12.68
C ILE A 130 -12.94 -8.76 -12.74
N PHE A 131 -12.63 -8.18 -13.88
CA PHE A 131 -11.45 -7.37 -14.11
C PHE A 131 -11.83 -5.90 -14.09
N LEU A 132 -11.05 -5.09 -13.36
CA LEU A 132 -11.19 -3.64 -13.37
C LEU A 132 -10.12 -3.05 -14.27
N THR A 133 -10.49 -2.15 -15.17
CA THR A 133 -9.54 -1.44 -16.03
C THR A 133 -9.70 0.07 -15.91
N ASP A 134 -8.57 0.77 -15.89
CA ASP A 134 -8.53 2.23 -15.81
C ASP A 134 -7.20 2.78 -16.30
N ILE A 135 -7.17 4.06 -16.66
CA ILE A 135 -5.99 4.78 -17.11
C ILE A 135 -5.62 5.85 -16.11
N THR A 136 -4.34 5.93 -15.78
CA THR A 136 -3.85 7.03 -14.96
C THR A 136 -2.78 7.84 -15.67
N TYR A 137 -2.75 9.14 -15.39
CA TYR A 137 -1.80 10.11 -15.94
C TYR A 137 -0.63 10.27 -14.96
N ILE A 138 0.58 10.23 -15.51
CA ILE A 138 1.83 10.36 -14.77
C ILE A 138 2.56 11.59 -15.32
N PRO A 139 2.78 12.65 -14.51
CA PRO A 139 3.53 13.80 -14.95
C PRO A 139 4.95 13.41 -15.38
N PHE A 140 5.35 13.80 -16.57
CA PHE A 140 6.68 13.53 -17.13
C PHE A 140 7.15 14.72 -17.97
N LYS A 141 8.23 15.38 -17.55
CA LYS A 141 8.72 16.61 -18.15
C LYS A 141 7.58 17.64 -18.29
N ASP A 142 7.36 18.17 -19.46
CA ASP A 142 6.31 19.16 -19.78
C ASP A 142 5.00 18.50 -20.27
N SER A 143 4.86 17.17 -20.11
CA SER A 143 3.74 16.38 -20.61
C SER A 143 3.33 15.30 -19.60
N PHE A 144 2.68 14.25 -20.10
CA PHE A 144 2.25 13.09 -19.33
C PHE A 144 2.64 11.79 -20.01
N LEU A 145 2.88 10.77 -19.19
CA LEU A 145 2.79 9.38 -19.57
C LEU A 145 1.44 8.80 -19.14
N TYR A 146 1.00 7.79 -19.82
CA TYR A 146 -0.30 7.15 -19.62
C TYR A 146 -0.09 5.70 -19.22
N LEU A 147 -0.64 5.30 -18.09
CA LEU A 147 -0.56 3.93 -17.61
C LEU A 147 -1.94 3.30 -17.62
N SER A 148 -2.15 2.32 -18.49
CA SER A 148 -3.33 1.45 -18.49
C SER A 148 -3.06 0.24 -17.60
N VAL A 149 -4.01 -0.11 -16.74
CA VAL A 149 -3.88 -1.23 -15.78
C VAL A 149 -5.14 -2.06 -15.79
N ILE A 150 -4.99 -3.39 -15.78
CA ILE A 150 -6.06 -4.34 -15.51
C ILE A 150 -5.77 -5.08 -14.21
N MET A 151 -6.75 -5.06 -13.30
CA MET A 151 -6.67 -5.69 -11.97
C MET A 151 -7.78 -6.70 -11.80
N ASP A 152 -7.50 -7.79 -11.08
CA ASP A 152 -8.54 -8.68 -10.56
C ASP A 152 -9.23 -8.02 -9.35
N SER A 153 -10.53 -7.84 -9.43
CA SER A 153 -11.32 -7.18 -8.38
C SER A 153 -11.40 -7.98 -7.08
N PHE A 154 -11.22 -9.28 -7.13
CA PHE A 154 -11.29 -10.18 -5.98
C PHE A 154 -10.00 -10.19 -5.17
N THR A 155 -8.87 -10.36 -5.84
CA THR A 155 -7.54 -10.46 -5.21
C THR A 155 -6.80 -9.14 -5.12
N ASP A 156 -7.28 -8.10 -5.80
CA ASP A 156 -6.59 -6.82 -6.03
C ASP A 156 -5.24 -7.00 -6.77
N GLU A 157 -4.99 -8.12 -7.45
CA GLU A 157 -3.76 -8.38 -8.20
C GLU A 157 -3.75 -7.59 -9.52
N VAL A 158 -2.65 -6.93 -9.82
CA VAL A 158 -2.41 -6.34 -11.15
C VAL A 158 -2.02 -7.47 -12.10
N LEU A 159 -2.82 -7.68 -13.14
CA LEU A 159 -2.64 -8.77 -14.08
C LEU A 159 -1.89 -8.36 -15.33
N SER A 160 -2.18 -7.17 -15.82
CA SER A 160 -1.50 -6.57 -16.96
C SER A 160 -1.49 -5.06 -16.86
N TYR A 161 -0.49 -4.44 -17.47
CA TYR A 161 -0.36 -2.99 -17.57
C TYR A 161 0.53 -2.60 -18.73
N VAL A 162 0.28 -1.43 -19.28
CA VAL A 162 1.09 -0.82 -20.36
C VAL A 162 1.30 0.65 -20.04
N LEU A 163 2.56 1.09 -20.08
CA LEU A 163 2.95 2.49 -20.02
C LEU A 163 3.18 3.02 -21.43
N SER A 164 2.61 4.17 -21.77
CA SER A 164 2.69 4.79 -23.09
C SER A 164 2.98 6.29 -23.00
N GLU A 165 3.64 6.83 -24.00
CA GLU A 165 3.78 8.29 -24.25
C GLU A 165 2.58 8.87 -25.00
N SER A 166 1.79 8.01 -25.67
CA SER A 166 0.58 8.39 -26.41
C SER A 166 -0.69 7.95 -25.70
N LEU A 167 -1.74 8.78 -25.74
CA LEU A 167 -3.07 8.49 -25.22
C LEU A 167 -3.99 7.82 -26.25
N GLU A 168 -3.45 7.26 -27.31
CA GLU A 168 -4.21 6.52 -28.33
C GLU A 168 -4.75 5.20 -27.77
N VAL A 169 -5.77 4.63 -28.43
CA VAL A 169 -6.43 3.41 -27.94
C VAL A 169 -5.50 2.19 -27.88
N ASP A 170 -4.45 2.17 -28.69
CA ASP A 170 -3.56 1.02 -28.90
C ASP A 170 -2.92 0.49 -27.60
N PHE A 171 -2.49 1.36 -26.68
CA PHE A 171 -1.89 0.89 -25.42
C PHE A 171 -2.90 0.21 -24.49
N VAL A 172 -4.18 0.60 -24.58
CA VAL A 172 -5.26 -0.06 -23.84
C VAL A 172 -5.55 -1.44 -24.46
N LEU A 173 -5.59 -1.54 -25.79
CA LEU A 173 -5.73 -2.82 -26.50
C LEU A 173 -4.57 -3.76 -26.17
N GLN A 174 -3.35 -3.22 -26.14
CA GLN A 174 -2.16 -3.98 -25.75
C GLN A 174 -2.26 -4.50 -24.30
N THR A 175 -2.84 -3.72 -23.37
CA THR A 175 -3.07 -4.17 -22.00
C THR A 175 -3.99 -5.37 -21.93
N VAL A 176 -5.07 -5.39 -22.75
CA VAL A 176 -5.99 -6.54 -22.85
C VAL A 176 -5.29 -7.75 -23.48
N LYS A 177 -4.53 -7.56 -24.56
CA LYS A 177 -3.77 -8.64 -25.19
C LYS A 177 -2.78 -9.29 -24.22
N GLN A 178 -2.05 -8.50 -23.45
CA GLN A 178 -1.14 -9.01 -22.39
C GLN A 178 -1.87 -9.78 -21.32
N LEU A 179 -3.09 -9.37 -20.92
CA LEU A 179 -3.92 -10.12 -19.98
C LEU A 179 -4.22 -11.52 -20.51
N ILE A 180 -4.64 -11.61 -21.76
CA ILE A 180 -4.98 -12.89 -22.41
C ILE A 180 -3.75 -13.79 -22.52
N GLU A 181 -2.63 -13.26 -22.99
CA GLU A 181 -1.38 -13.99 -23.18
C GLU A 181 -0.81 -14.56 -21.87
N LYS A 182 -0.85 -13.76 -20.79
CA LYS A 182 -0.25 -14.15 -19.51
C LYS A 182 -1.13 -15.05 -18.65
N HIS A 183 -2.44 -14.86 -18.70
CA HIS A 183 -3.36 -15.50 -17.74
C HIS A 183 -4.36 -16.46 -18.38
N GLY A 184 -4.41 -16.56 -19.70
CA GLY A 184 -5.26 -17.45 -20.45
C GLY A 184 -6.73 -17.31 -20.01
N ILE A 185 -7.51 -16.49 -20.71
CA ILE A 185 -8.94 -16.40 -20.44
C ILE A 185 -9.62 -17.50 -21.22
N SER A 186 -10.27 -18.44 -20.52
CA SER A 186 -11.07 -19.45 -21.21
C SER A 186 -12.26 -18.77 -21.89
N PRO A 187 -12.53 -19.08 -23.18
CA PRO A 187 -13.73 -18.58 -23.86
C PRO A 187 -15.03 -18.89 -23.13
N ASP A 188 -15.05 -19.97 -22.35
CA ASP A 188 -16.21 -20.37 -21.51
C ASP A 188 -16.29 -19.63 -20.18
N SER A 189 -15.28 -18.80 -19.84
CA SER A 189 -15.34 -18.00 -18.63
C SER A 189 -16.30 -16.83 -18.83
N GLU A 190 -17.35 -16.74 -18.05
CA GLU A 190 -18.22 -15.56 -17.99
C GLU A 190 -17.52 -14.34 -17.38
N ALA A 191 -16.23 -14.19 -17.65
CA ALA A 191 -15.44 -13.12 -17.08
C ALA A 191 -15.85 -11.77 -17.65
N LEU A 192 -15.84 -10.76 -16.79
CA LEU A 192 -16.33 -9.42 -17.09
C LEU A 192 -15.20 -8.41 -16.90
N ILE A 193 -15.00 -7.54 -17.91
CA ILE A 193 -14.13 -6.37 -17.77
C ILE A 193 -14.98 -5.14 -17.48
N HIS A 194 -14.68 -4.44 -16.39
CA HIS A 194 -15.40 -3.26 -15.95
C HIS A 194 -14.52 -2.02 -16.10
N SER A 195 -15.06 -1.00 -16.79
CA SER A 195 -14.39 0.28 -17.04
C SER A 195 -15.30 1.47 -16.73
N ASP A 196 -14.75 2.65 -16.74
CA ASP A 196 -15.52 3.88 -16.86
C ASP A 196 -16.03 4.11 -18.31
N GLN A 197 -16.66 5.28 -18.54
CA GLN A 197 -17.14 5.70 -19.88
C GLN A 197 -16.06 6.42 -20.71
N GLY A 198 -14.79 6.19 -20.43
CA GLY A 198 -13.70 6.78 -21.21
C GLY A 198 -13.79 6.42 -22.70
N CYS A 199 -13.40 7.34 -23.59
CA CYS A 199 -13.46 7.14 -25.04
C CYS A 199 -12.68 5.90 -25.52
N HIS A 200 -11.62 5.52 -24.82
CA HIS A 200 -10.85 4.32 -25.11
C HIS A 200 -11.68 3.05 -24.95
N TYR A 201 -12.49 2.96 -23.90
CA TYR A 201 -13.30 1.79 -23.55
C TYR A 201 -14.62 1.69 -24.33
N THR A 202 -15.05 2.79 -24.96
CA THR A 202 -16.24 2.84 -25.80
C THR A 202 -15.92 2.73 -27.29
N SER A 203 -14.61 2.64 -27.64
CA SER A 203 -14.16 2.47 -29.03
C SER A 203 -14.55 1.11 -29.59
N THR A 204 -14.83 1.04 -30.89
CA THR A 204 -15.14 -0.21 -31.60
C THR A 204 -13.99 -1.21 -31.45
N SER A 205 -12.75 -0.76 -31.63
CA SER A 205 -11.55 -1.62 -31.50
C SER A 205 -11.42 -2.27 -30.13
N PHE A 206 -11.77 -1.55 -29.05
CA PHE A 206 -11.76 -2.13 -27.70
C PHE A 206 -12.85 -3.20 -27.55
N GLN A 207 -14.05 -2.93 -28.04
CA GLN A 207 -15.17 -3.88 -27.99
C GLN A 207 -14.86 -5.17 -28.79
N GLU A 208 -14.24 -5.03 -29.97
CA GLU A 208 -13.80 -6.17 -30.80
C GLU A 208 -12.79 -7.03 -30.05
N VAL A 209 -11.72 -6.44 -29.50
CA VAL A 209 -10.68 -7.19 -28.74
C VAL A 209 -11.26 -7.90 -27.52
N ILE A 210 -12.21 -7.32 -26.82
CA ILE A 210 -12.89 -7.94 -25.68
C ILE A 210 -13.79 -9.09 -26.14
N ALA A 211 -14.56 -8.90 -27.22
CA ALA A 211 -15.41 -9.93 -27.76
C ALA A 211 -14.59 -11.14 -28.25
N ASP A 212 -13.50 -10.91 -28.99
CA ASP A 212 -12.57 -11.94 -29.45
C ASP A 212 -11.92 -12.71 -28.27
N ALA A 213 -11.73 -12.03 -27.14
CA ALA A 213 -11.22 -12.64 -25.91
C ALA A 213 -12.29 -13.41 -25.11
N GLY A 214 -13.55 -13.46 -25.56
CA GLY A 214 -14.64 -14.08 -24.83
C GLY A 214 -15.01 -13.34 -23.51
N LEU A 215 -14.63 -12.06 -23.38
CA LEU A 215 -14.95 -11.24 -22.23
C LEU A 215 -16.24 -10.45 -22.43
N ARG A 216 -17.00 -10.27 -21.36
CA ARG A 216 -18.15 -9.36 -21.35
C ARG A 216 -17.72 -7.98 -20.85
N GLN A 217 -18.21 -6.93 -21.50
CA GLN A 217 -17.96 -5.57 -21.06
C GLN A 217 -19.05 -5.07 -20.10
N SER A 218 -18.62 -4.41 -19.04
CA SER A 218 -19.47 -3.63 -18.15
C SER A 218 -18.92 -2.21 -18.03
N ILE A 219 -19.79 -1.23 -18.23
CA ILE A 219 -19.41 0.19 -18.17
C ILE A 219 -20.15 0.85 -17.00
N SER A 220 -19.42 1.57 -16.15
CA SER A 220 -20.03 2.35 -15.07
C SER A 220 -20.85 3.50 -15.63
N ARG A 221 -22.02 3.83 -15.01
CA ARG A 221 -22.79 5.00 -15.41
C ARG A 221 -22.01 6.30 -15.15
N ARG A 222 -22.25 7.32 -15.99
CA ARG A 222 -21.59 8.63 -15.88
C ARG A 222 -21.76 9.23 -14.48
N GLY A 223 -20.65 9.58 -13.83
CA GLY A 223 -20.65 10.12 -12.46
C GLY A 223 -20.60 9.06 -11.34
N ASN A 224 -20.57 7.76 -11.65
CA ASN A 224 -20.52 6.66 -10.69
C ASN A 224 -19.09 6.13 -10.50
N CYS A 225 -18.18 7.01 -10.06
CA CYS A 225 -16.76 6.67 -9.80
C CYS A 225 -16.54 5.65 -8.67
N TRP A 226 -17.59 5.20 -8.00
CA TRP A 226 -17.51 4.25 -6.88
C TRP A 226 -17.18 2.83 -7.29
N ASN A 227 -17.44 2.48 -8.54
CA ASN A 227 -17.17 1.15 -9.07
C ASN A 227 -15.69 0.92 -9.34
N ASN A 228 -14.89 1.97 -9.34
CA ASN A 228 -13.44 1.92 -9.59
C ASN A 228 -12.59 2.27 -8.35
N ALA A 229 -13.21 2.31 -7.16
CA ALA A 229 -12.54 2.68 -5.91
C ALA A 229 -11.27 1.85 -5.59
N PRO A 230 -11.22 0.51 -5.86
CA PRO A 230 -9.99 -0.26 -5.68
C PRO A 230 -8.84 0.24 -6.56
N GLN A 231 -9.15 0.60 -7.82
CA GLN A 231 -8.17 1.06 -8.80
C GLN A 231 -7.73 2.50 -8.54
N GLU A 232 -8.65 3.40 -8.12
CA GLU A 232 -8.31 4.74 -7.62
C GLU A 232 -7.35 4.66 -6.42
N SER A 233 -7.62 3.74 -5.49
CA SER A 233 -6.75 3.50 -4.32
C SER A 233 -5.38 2.97 -4.73
N PHE A 234 -5.33 2.04 -5.67
CA PHE A 234 -4.11 1.51 -6.25
C PHE A 234 -3.23 2.61 -6.86
N PHE A 235 -3.79 3.42 -7.77
CA PHE A 235 -3.06 4.52 -8.40
C PHE A 235 -2.60 5.58 -7.40
N GLY A 236 -3.42 5.86 -6.38
CA GLY A 236 -3.05 6.77 -5.31
C GLY A 236 -1.82 6.29 -4.54
N HIS A 237 -1.80 5.03 -4.15
CA HIS A 237 -0.65 4.43 -3.46
C HIS A 237 0.60 4.37 -4.35
N MET A 238 0.46 3.94 -5.59
CA MET A 238 1.57 3.89 -6.54
C MET A 238 2.24 5.26 -6.68
N LYS A 239 1.45 6.30 -6.97
CA LYS A 239 1.98 7.66 -7.18
C LYS A 239 2.65 8.25 -5.94
N GLU A 240 2.18 7.91 -4.75
CA GLU A 240 2.77 8.37 -3.49
C GLU A 240 4.03 7.57 -3.14
N GLU A 241 4.00 6.24 -3.25
CA GLU A 241 5.09 5.36 -2.81
C GLU A 241 6.33 5.40 -3.71
N ILE A 242 6.16 5.65 -5.03
CA ILE A 242 7.29 5.85 -5.94
C ILE A 242 7.62 7.34 -6.18
N HIS A 243 6.99 8.23 -5.41
CA HIS A 243 7.25 9.68 -5.48
C HIS A 243 7.11 10.29 -6.87
N LEU A 244 6.17 9.80 -7.70
CA LEU A 244 6.00 10.21 -9.10
C LEU A 244 5.85 11.71 -9.30
N LYS A 245 5.32 12.43 -8.30
CA LYS A 245 5.10 13.88 -8.39
C LYS A 245 6.30 14.72 -7.96
N SER A 246 7.17 14.17 -7.12
CA SER A 246 8.28 14.91 -6.51
C SER A 246 9.64 14.57 -7.12
N ARG A 247 9.79 13.39 -7.72
CA ARG A 247 11.00 12.96 -8.41
C ARG A 247 11.04 13.50 -9.82
N ARG A 248 12.18 14.05 -10.23
CA ARG A 248 12.43 14.43 -11.62
C ARG A 248 12.94 13.20 -12.37
N TRP A 249 12.19 12.78 -13.37
CA TRP A 249 12.50 11.64 -14.23
C TRP A 249 13.19 12.13 -15.50
N ALA A 250 14.34 11.57 -15.83
CA ALA A 250 15.09 11.96 -17.03
C ALA A 250 14.59 11.24 -18.28
N THR A 251 14.25 9.95 -18.17
CA THR A 251 13.87 9.10 -19.31
C THR A 251 12.58 8.32 -19.07
N PHE A 252 11.93 7.92 -20.13
CA PHE A 252 10.80 7.00 -20.12
C PHE A 252 11.16 5.67 -19.43
N SER A 253 12.36 5.14 -19.71
CA SER A 253 12.85 3.88 -19.13
C SER A 253 12.92 3.93 -17.62
N GLU A 254 13.41 5.03 -17.03
CA GLU A 254 13.45 5.19 -15.56
C GLU A 254 12.05 5.14 -14.93
N VAL A 255 11.07 5.79 -15.57
CA VAL A 255 9.67 5.74 -15.07
C VAL A 255 9.12 4.33 -15.20
N LYS A 256 9.37 3.68 -16.32
CA LYS A 256 8.93 2.31 -16.58
C LYS A 256 9.51 1.34 -15.56
N GLU A 257 10.83 1.36 -15.34
CA GLU A 257 11.51 0.50 -14.37
C GLU A 257 10.97 0.70 -12.95
N ALA A 258 10.72 1.94 -12.55
CA ALA A 258 10.16 2.23 -11.22
C ALA A 258 8.71 1.72 -11.07
N ILE A 259 7.92 1.76 -12.14
CA ILE A 259 6.55 1.21 -12.15
C ILE A 259 6.60 -0.31 -12.14
N ASP A 260 7.48 -0.92 -12.94
CA ASP A 260 7.65 -2.36 -13.02
C ASP A 260 8.06 -2.94 -11.65
N ASP A 261 9.07 -2.34 -10.97
CA ASP A 261 9.50 -2.76 -9.63
C ASP A 261 8.39 -2.56 -8.59
N TRP A 262 7.67 -1.44 -8.66
CA TRP A 262 6.59 -1.19 -7.70
C TRP A 262 5.40 -2.14 -7.89
N ILE A 263 5.04 -2.48 -9.13
CA ILE A 263 3.95 -3.44 -9.42
C ILE A 263 4.37 -4.85 -8.98
N ASP A 264 5.64 -5.23 -9.18
CA ASP A 264 6.17 -6.48 -8.65
C ASP A 264 6.07 -6.52 -7.12
N TYR A 265 6.54 -5.46 -6.43
CA TYR A 265 6.38 -5.31 -4.98
C TYR A 265 4.91 -5.37 -4.56
N TYR A 266 4.03 -4.66 -5.28
CA TYR A 266 2.60 -4.61 -4.96
C TYR A 266 1.95 -5.99 -5.03
N ASN A 267 2.23 -6.76 -6.05
CA ASN A 267 1.66 -8.09 -6.23
C ASN A 267 2.24 -9.12 -5.28
N ASN A 268 3.54 -9.08 -4.99
CA ASN A 268 4.23 -10.14 -4.26
C ASN A 268 4.48 -9.81 -2.79
N ASP A 269 4.70 -8.55 -2.42
CA ASP A 269 5.27 -8.17 -1.11
C ASP A 269 4.49 -7.07 -0.37
N ARG A 270 3.50 -6.44 -1.03
CA ARG A 270 2.68 -5.41 -0.41
C ARG A 270 1.45 -6.03 0.24
N TYR A 271 1.60 -6.38 1.50
CA TYR A 271 0.56 -7.06 2.27
C TYR A 271 -0.62 -6.15 2.59
N LYS A 272 -1.84 -6.72 2.58
CA LYS A 272 -3.10 -6.02 2.82
C LYS A 272 -3.92 -6.72 3.91
N MET A 273 -4.41 -5.95 4.88
CA MET A 273 -5.29 -6.50 5.92
C MET A 273 -6.58 -7.10 5.34
N GLY A 274 -7.16 -6.47 4.31
CA GLY A 274 -8.36 -6.95 3.61
C GLY A 274 -8.16 -8.27 2.86
N LEU A 275 -6.91 -8.67 2.61
CA LEU A 275 -6.51 -9.94 2.00
C LEU A 275 -5.89 -10.90 3.04
N LYS A 276 -6.42 -10.92 4.26
CA LYS A 276 -5.93 -11.76 5.37
C LYS A 276 -4.45 -11.56 5.70
N ASN A 277 -3.93 -10.35 5.59
CA ASN A 277 -2.52 -9.95 5.76
C ASN A 277 -1.57 -10.55 4.70
N LEU A 278 -2.08 -10.97 3.56
CA LEU A 278 -1.33 -11.49 2.42
C LEU A 278 -1.15 -10.42 1.34
N SER A 279 -0.19 -10.64 0.46
CA SER A 279 -0.10 -9.93 -0.81
C SER A 279 -1.19 -10.39 -1.79
N PRO A 280 -1.49 -9.64 -2.84
CA PRO A 280 -2.48 -10.04 -3.85
C PRO A 280 -2.24 -11.43 -4.41
N LYS A 281 -0.99 -11.77 -4.76
CA LYS A 281 -0.61 -13.07 -5.32
C LYS A 281 -0.64 -14.19 -4.30
N GLU A 282 -0.18 -13.94 -3.07
CA GLU A 282 -0.32 -14.92 -1.98
C GLU A 282 -1.77 -15.20 -1.66
N PHE A 283 -2.63 -14.17 -1.68
CA PHE A 283 -4.06 -14.34 -1.44
C PHE A 283 -4.71 -15.16 -2.56
N TYR A 284 -4.36 -14.91 -3.83
CA TYR A 284 -4.81 -15.74 -4.95
C TYR A 284 -4.42 -17.20 -4.76
N ASN A 285 -3.16 -17.49 -4.45
CA ASN A 285 -2.68 -18.84 -4.21
C ASN A 285 -3.40 -19.50 -3.02
N TYR A 286 -3.61 -18.75 -1.92
CA TYR A 286 -4.36 -19.25 -0.77
C TYR A 286 -5.81 -19.63 -1.14
N ILE A 287 -6.47 -18.85 -1.99
CA ILE A 287 -7.84 -19.19 -2.45
C ILE A 287 -7.85 -20.46 -3.31
N LEU A 288 -6.82 -20.67 -4.13
CA LEU A 288 -6.73 -21.86 -5.00
C LEU A 288 -6.37 -23.13 -4.23
N THR A 289 -5.42 -23.04 -3.30
CA THR A 289 -4.85 -24.23 -2.63
C THR A 289 -5.45 -24.49 -1.26
N GLY A 290 -6.06 -23.50 -0.62
CA GLY A 290 -6.48 -23.54 0.78
C GLY A 290 -5.32 -23.43 1.78
N GLU A 291 -4.06 -23.36 1.32
CA GLU A 291 -2.88 -23.32 2.18
C GLU A 291 -2.53 -21.86 2.55
N TYR A 292 -2.60 -21.54 3.85
CA TYR A 292 -2.24 -20.22 4.34
C TYR A 292 -0.71 -20.11 4.50
N PRO A 293 -0.04 -19.17 3.80
CA PRO A 293 1.43 -19.18 3.70
C PRO A 293 2.16 -18.74 4.97
N ILE A 294 1.52 -17.96 5.84
CA ILE A 294 2.15 -17.48 7.07
C ILE A 294 2.17 -18.62 8.11
N LYS A 295 3.33 -19.23 8.30
CA LYS A 295 3.55 -20.20 9.39
C LYS A 295 3.74 -19.43 10.68
N MET A 296 2.73 -19.43 11.55
CA MET A 296 2.92 -18.93 12.91
C MET A 296 3.86 -19.86 13.66
N LEU A 297 5.05 -19.40 13.97
CA LEU A 297 5.87 -20.05 14.99
C LEU A 297 5.08 -20.02 16.30
N ARG A 298 4.80 -21.19 16.84
CA ARG A 298 4.06 -21.39 18.10
C ARG A 298 4.83 -20.86 19.29
#